data_9e52aea2150c51fc2218c0aa26c6b3ad
#
_entry.id   9e52aea2150c51fc2218c0aa26c6b3ad
#
_cell.length_a   1.000
_cell.length_b   1.000
_cell.length_c   1.000
_cell.angle_alpha   90.00
_cell.angle_beta   90.00
_cell.angle_gamma   90.00
#
_symmetry.space_group_name_H-M   'P 1'
#
loop_
_entity.id
_entity.type
_entity.pdbx_description
1 polymer ?
#
loop_
_entity_poly.entity_id
_entity_poly.type
_entity_poly.pdbx_seq_one_letter_code
_entity_poly.pdbx_strand_id
1 'polypeptide(L)'
;MKSVLQFFLRVLFLCSAVLFAGDLQDVQEISLKKDEPKKILVKYDNKTRLFTFRWTLYTNEGLVILRSYDKYVAQNILYLNHKNQSFRVKLKTPGADFYNVPYILVKFKEFDVKKNIAKFELYLSDDKEQIRLEIAKNKQKTR
;
A
#
# COMPACT_ATOMS: atom_id res chain seq x y z
N MET A 1 33.76 15.20 36.93
CA MET A 1 34.15 14.61 35.63
C MET A 1 33.30 13.38 35.19
N LYS A 2 32.80 12.57 36.10
CA LYS A 2 31.94 11.42 35.73
C LYS A 2 30.55 11.77 35.16
N SER A 3 29.98 12.90 35.52
CA SER A 3 28.64 13.34 35.05
C SER A 3 28.60 13.86 33.60
N VAL A 4 29.68 14.51 33.16
CA VAL A 4 29.82 15.05 31.80
C VAL A 4 30.02 13.92 30.78
N LEU A 5 30.75 12.89 31.14
CA LEU A 5 30.97 11.72 30.28
C LEU A 5 29.69 10.90 30.08
N GLN A 6 28.83 10.78 31.11
CA GLN A 6 27.56 10.11 31.01
C GLN A 6 26.55 10.90 30.16
N PHE A 7 26.63 12.23 30.17
CA PHE A 7 25.79 13.08 29.34
C PHE A 7 26.14 12.98 27.86
N PHE A 8 27.45 12.95 27.55
CA PHE A 8 27.94 12.74 26.18
C PHE A 8 27.59 11.35 25.63
N LEU A 9 27.63 10.31 26.46
CA LEU A 9 27.28 8.95 26.05
C LEU A 9 25.77 8.81 25.75
N ARG A 10 24.91 9.54 26.46
CA ARG A 10 23.45 9.56 26.21
C ARG A 10 23.07 10.35 24.95
N VAL A 11 23.81 11.41 24.63
CA VAL A 11 23.58 12.20 23.40
C VAL A 11 24.05 11.43 22.16
N LEU A 12 25.11 10.62 22.27
CA LEU A 12 25.59 9.79 21.16
C LEU A 12 24.62 8.64 20.81
N PHE A 13 23.84 8.15 21.79
CA PHE A 13 22.85 7.08 21.55
C PHE A 13 21.54 7.59 20.95
N LEU A 14 21.26 8.89 21.02
CA LEU A 14 20.06 9.51 20.42
C LEU A 14 20.25 9.89 18.94
N CYS A 15 21.47 9.89 18.41
CA CYS A 15 21.76 10.22 17.01
C CYS A 15 21.77 9.02 16.06
N SER A 16 21.62 7.77 16.54
CA SER A 16 21.68 6.59 15.69
C SER A 16 20.31 6.01 15.26
N ALA A 17 19.21 6.72 15.50
CA ALA A 17 17.86 6.26 15.14
C ALA A 17 17.25 6.98 13.93
N VAL A 18 18.04 7.71 13.13
CA VAL A 18 17.54 8.44 11.96
C VAL A 18 18.29 8.04 10.70
N LEU A 19 18.27 6.76 10.38
CA LEU A 19 18.71 6.31 9.04
C LEU A 19 17.99 5.00 8.73
N PHE A 20 16.84 5.11 8.10
CA PHE A 20 16.11 4.18 7.23
C PHE A 20 14.59 4.39 7.38
N ALA A 21 14.14 5.63 7.26
CA ALA A 21 12.79 5.90 6.83
C ALA A 21 12.84 6.10 5.31
N GLY A 22 12.99 5.03 4.57
CA GLY A 22 12.70 5.05 3.13
C GLY A 22 11.21 5.32 2.97
N ASP A 23 10.91 6.34 2.22
CA ASP A 23 9.68 6.96 1.74
C ASP A 23 8.43 6.07 1.54
N LEU A 24 7.96 5.37 2.57
CA LEU A 24 6.67 4.71 2.58
C LEU A 24 5.71 5.56 3.42
N GLN A 25 5.07 6.51 2.75
CA GLN A 25 4.04 7.32 3.37
C GLN A 25 2.78 6.46 3.59
N ASP A 26 2.25 6.55 4.82
CA ASP A 26 0.95 6.05 5.25
C ASP A 26 0.60 4.59 4.89
N VAL A 27 1.02 3.68 5.76
CA VAL A 27 0.51 2.30 5.75
C VAL A 27 -0.95 2.30 6.17
N GLN A 28 -1.84 1.85 5.28
CA GLN A 28 -3.25 1.64 5.61
C GLN A 28 -3.57 0.15 5.59
N GLU A 29 -4.15 -0.35 6.67
CA GLU A 29 -4.71 -1.70 6.70
C GLU A 29 -6.11 -1.72 6.09
N ILE A 30 -6.37 -2.72 5.27
CA ILE A 30 -7.64 -2.90 4.57
C ILE A 30 -8.09 -4.34 4.75
N SER A 31 -9.33 -4.53 5.19
CA SER A 31 -9.99 -5.85 5.28
C SER A 31 -11.13 -5.91 4.27
N LEU A 32 -11.15 -6.95 3.44
CA LEU A 32 -12.15 -7.11 2.38
C LEU A 32 -12.80 -8.49 2.46
N LYS A 33 -14.12 -8.52 2.31
CA LYS A 33 -14.88 -9.73 2.02
C LYS A 33 -14.71 -10.13 0.56
N LYS A 34 -15.08 -11.37 0.23
CA LYS A 34 -15.08 -11.84 -1.15
C LYS A 34 -15.91 -10.90 -2.04
N ASP A 35 -15.35 -10.56 -3.21
CA ASP A 35 -15.96 -9.67 -4.22
C ASP A 35 -16.26 -8.25 -3.77
N GLU A 36 -15.85 -7.86 -2.55
CA GLU A 36 -15.97 -6.50 -2.05
C GLU A 36 -14.90 -5.60 -2.70
N PRO A 37 -15.31 -4.58 -3.50
CA PRO A 37 -14.33 -3.71 -4.15
C PRO A 37 -13.83 -2.66 -3.17
N LYS A 38 -12.50 -2.47 -3.13
CA LYS A 38 -11.89 -1.29 -2.52
C LYS A 38 -11.60 -0.26 -3.59
N LYS A 39 -12.14 0.94 -3.39
CA LYS A 39 -11.98 2.07 -4.30
C LYS A 39 -11.10 3.12 -3.66
N ILE A 40 -10.05 3.51 -4.36
CA ILE A 40 -9.05 4.48 -3.91
C ILE A 40 -8.92 5.55 -4.98
N LEU A 41 -9.16 6.81 -4.59
CA LEU A 41 -8.96 7.95 -5.44
C LEU A 41 -7.49 8.38 -5.38
N VAL A 42 -6.85 8.43 -6.53
CA VAL A 42 -5.46 8.86 -6.71
C VAL A 42 -5.48 10.26 -7.28
N LYS A 43 -5.05 11.25 -6.49
CA LYS A 43 -5.07 12.67 -6.84
C LYS A 43 -3.66 13.18 -7.09
N TYR A 44 -3.39 13.71 -8.28
CA TYR A 44 -2.16 14.42 -8.63
C TYR A 44 -2.37 15.28 -9.87
N ASP A 45 -1.61 16.35 -10.03
CA ASP A 45 -1.66 17.27 -11.18
C ASP A 45 -3.09 17.74 -11.51
N ASN A 46 -3.89 18.09 -10.48
CA ASN A 46 -5.30 18.46 -10.58
C ASN A 46 -6.21 17.41 -11.26
N LYS A 47 -5.74 16.18 -11.36
CA LYS A 47 -6.48 15.03 -11.89
C LYS A 47 -6.79 14.04 -10.79
N THR A 48 -7.95 13.40 -10.90
CA THR A 48 -8.34 12.29 -10.03
C THR A 48 -8.50 11.04 -10.86
N ARG A 49 -7.81 9.97 -10.50
CA ARG A 49 -7.92 8.66 -11.12
C ARG A 49 -8.41 7.66 -10.10
N LEU A 50 -9.10 6.62 -10.56
CA LEU A 50 -9.64 5.57 -9.70
C LEU A 50 -8.77 4.33 -9.77
N PHE A 51 -8.27 3.90 -8.62
CA PHE A 51 -7.71 2.57 -8.41
C PHE A 51 -8.73 1.72 -7.68
N THR A 52 -9.03 0.54 -8.21
CA THR A 52 -9.97 -0.42 -7.60
C THR A 52 -9.34 -1.79 -7.55
N PHE A 53 -9.52 -2.50 -6.46
CA PHE A 53 -9.18 -3.92 -6.39
C PHE A 53 -10.17 -4.67 -5.51
N ARG A 54 -10.31 -5.97 -5.78
CA ARG A 54 -11.08 -6.93 -5.00
C ARG A 54 -10.44 -8.30 -5.09
N TRP A 55 -10.67 -9.15 -4.11
CA TRP A 55 -10.33 -10.56 -4.26
C TRP A 55 -11.57 -11.39 -4.61
N THR A 56 -11.38 -12.44 -5.40
CA THR A 56 -12.49 -13.21 -6.00
C THR A 56 -12.46 -14.67 -5.61
N LEU A 57 -11.27 -15.21 -5.36
CA LEU A 57 -11.08 -16.62 -5.04
C LEU A 57 -9.87 -16.77 -4.12
N TYR A 58 -10.00 -17.66 -3.14
CA TYR A 58 -8.89 -18.15 -2.33
C TYR A 58 -8.85 -19.66 -2.42
N THR A 59 -7.79 -20.22 -2.99
CA THR A 59 -7.61 -21.65 -3.20
C THR A 59 -6.12 -22.00 -3.22
N ASN A 60 -5.76 -23.16 -2.67
CA ASN A 60 -4.37 -23.63 -2.58
C ASN A 60 -3.42 -22.53 -2.05
N GLU A 61 -3.85 -21.83 -0.99
CA GLU A 61 -3.13 -20.70 -0.37
C GLU A 61 -2.91 -19.49 -1.30
N GLY A 62 -3.44 -19.51 -2.51
CA GLY A 62 -3.39 -18.43 -3.48
C GLY A 62 -4.65 -17.57 -3.43
N LEU A 63 -4.49 -16.26 -3.31
CA LEU A 63 -5.55 -15.26 -3.34
C LEU A 63 -5.58 -14.59 -4.70
N VAL A 64 -6.68 -14.78 -5.43
CA VAL A 64 -6.88 -14.18 -6.76
C VAL A 64 -7.42 -12.76 -6.59
N ILE A 65 -6.68 -11.78 -7.11
CA ILE A 65 -7.00 -10.36 -7.09
C ILE A 65 -7.34 -9.90 -8.50
N LEU A 66 -8.47 -9.23 -8.65
CA LEU A 66 -8.78 -8.40 -9.82
C LEU A 66 -8.55 -6.94 -9.44
N ARG A 67 -7.83 -6.21 -10.27
CA ARG A 67 -7.53 -4.80 -10.07
C ARG A 67 -7.70 -4.00 -11.34
N SER A 68 -8.03 -2.72 -11.19
CA SER A 68 -8.07 -1.78 -12.30
C SER A 68 -7.48 -0.44 -11.87
N TYR A 69 -6.75 0.18 -12.75
CA TYR A 69 -6.27 1.55 -12.60
C TYR A 69 -6.33 2.27 -13.93
N ASP A 70 -7.01 3.42 -13.93
CA ASP A 70 -7.31 4.15 -15.14
C ASP A 70 -8.12 3.26 -16.13
N LYS A 71 -7.54 2.83 -17.22
CA LYS A 71 -8.17 1.93 -18.21
C LYS A 71 -7.57 0.52 -18.19
N TYR A 72 -6.58 0.28 -17.34
CA TYR A 72 -5.88 -1.02 -17.28
C TYR A 72 -6.54 -1.93 -16.25
N VAL A 73 -6.86 -3.13 -16.67
CA VAL A 73 -7.36 -4.21 -15.82
C VAL A 73 -6.31 -5.32 -15.77
N ALA A 74 -6.05 -5.84 -14.59
CA ALA A 74 -5.10 -6.92 -14.40
C ALA A 74 -5.55 -7.88 -13.31
N GLN A 75 -5.06 -9.11 -13.39
CA GLN A 75 -5.22 -10.14 -12.38
C GLN A 75 -3.88 -10.48 -11.77
N ASN A 76 -3.86 -10.69 -10.46
CA ASN A 76 -2.70 -11.17 -9.72
C ASN A 76 -3.12 -12.34 -8.83
N ILE A 77 -2.19 -13.25 -8.56
CA ILE A 77 -2.36 -14.29 -7.55
C ILE A 77 -1.31 -14.04 -6.48
N LEU A 78 -1.75 -13.85 -5.25
CA LEU A 78 -0.90 -13.54 -4.11
C LEU A 78 -0.82 -14.74 -3.17
N TYR A 79 0.39 -15.00 -2.63
CA TYR A 79 0.66 -16.05 -1.68
C TYR A 79 1.32 -15.46 -0.43
N LEU A 80 0.90 -15.90 0.76
CA LEU A 80 1.54 -15.53 2.01
C LEU A 80 2.97 -16.08 2.08
N ASN A 81 3.88 -15.28 2.65
CA ASN A 81 5.29 -15.66 2.86
C ASN A 81 6.02 -16.07 1.57
N HIS A 82 5.64 -15.51 0.43
CA HIS A 82 6.20 -15.77 -0.87
C HIS A 82 6.61 -14.47 -1.57
N LYS A 83 7.50 -14.55 -2.57
CA LYS A 83 7.88 -13.38 -3.39
C LYS A 83 6.68 -12.70 -4.08
N ASN A 84 5.61 -13.43 -4.33
CA ASN A 84 4.36 -12.94 -4.94
C ASN A 84 3.32 -12.57 -3.86
N GLN A 85 3.73 -12.06 -2.71
CA GLN A 85 2.84 -11.61 -1.64
C GLN A 85 2.21 -10.24 -1.92
N SER A 86 2.73 -9.49 -2.88
CA SER A 86 2.29 -8.13 -3.19
C SER A 86 2.26 -7.86 -4.68
N PHE A 87 1.55 -6.81 -5.07
CA PHE A 87 1.62 -6.25 -6.42
C PHE A 87 1.79 -4.74 -6.37
N ARG A 88 2.37 -4.18 -7.43
CA ARG A 88 2.56 -2.74 -7.61
C ARG A 88 1.65 -2.18 -8.69
N VAL A 89 1.15 -0.97 -8.48
CA VAL A 89 0.39 -0.20 -9.47
C VAL A 89 1.15 1.09 -9.75
N LYS A 90 1.76 1.20 -10.91
CA LYS A 90 2.44 2.44 -11.34
C LYS A 90 1.39 3.52 -11.59
N LEU A 91 1.58 4.69 -10.99
CA LEU A 91 0.58 5.76 -10.98
C LEU A 91 0.76 6.77 -12.12
N LYS A 92 1.97 6.87 -12.67
CA LYS A 92 2.29 7.75 -13.79
C LYS A 92 2.94 6.97 -14.92
N THR A 93 2.78 7.46 -16.12
CA THR A 93 3.55 6.97 -17.27
C THR A 93 5.02 7.33 -17.06
N PRO A 94 5.97 6.42 -17.29
CA PRO A 94 7.39 6.74 -17.25
C PRO A 94 7.70 7.89 -18.22
N GLY A 95 8.31 8.96 -17.70
CA GLY A 95 8.81 10.11 -18.44
C GLY A 95 10.33 10.18 -18.37
N ALA A 96 10.89 11.39 -18.27
CA ALA A 96 12.32 11.62 -18.09
C ALA A 96 12.87 10.93 -16.83
N ASP A 97 12.05 10.76 -15.80
CA ASP A 97 12.37 10.09 -14.54
C ASP A 97 11.92 8.62 -14.54
N PHE A 98 12.40 7.85 -15.50
CA PHE A 98 12.01 6.45 -15.69
C PHE A 98 12.19 5.57 -14.42
N TYR A 99 13.17 5.89 -13.58
CA TYR A 99 13.51 5.12 -12.38
C TYR A 99 12.67 5.46 -11.15
N ASN A 100 12.05 6.63 -11.09
CA ASN A 100 11.32 7.14 -9.92
C ASN A 100 9.82 7.28 -10.20
N VAL A 101 9.22 6.26 -10.83
CA VAL A 101 7.78 6.25 -11.07
C VAL A 101 7.05 5.94 -9.77
N PRO A 102 6.18 6.85 -9.28
CA PRO A 102 5.40 6.58 -8.07
C PRO A 102 4.45 5.40 -8.25
N TYR A 103 4.26 4.64 -7.19
CA TYR A 103 3.40 3.44 -7.23
C TYR A 103 2.68 3.21 -5.91
N ILE A 104 1.56 2.50 -5.99
CA ILE A 104 0.90 1.88 -4.85
C ILE A 104 1.38 0.43 -4.77
N LEU A 105 1.81 0.02 -3.58
CA LEU A 105 2.06 -1.38 -3.23
C LEU A 105 0.90 -1.90 -2.41
N VAL A 106 0.29 -2.98 -2.84
CA VAL A 106 -0.73 -3.72 -2.07
C VAL A 106 -0.14 -5.06 -1.66
N LYS A 107 0.01 -5.26 -0.35
CA LYS A 107 0.57 -6.47 0.24
C LYS A 107 -0.51 -7.28 0.93
N PHE A 108 -0.59 -8.57 0.60
CA PHE A 108 -1.46 -9.53 1.28
C PHE A 108 -0.86 -9.90 2.64
N LYS A 109 -1.60 -9.72 3.72
CA LYS A 109 -1.13 -9.90 5.10
C LYS A 109 -1.64 -11.18 5.75
N GLU A 110 -2.92 -11.46 5.59
CA GLU A 110 -3.60 -12.53 6.32
C GLU A 110 -4.90 -12.90 5.61
N PHE A 111 -5.28 -14.16 5.74
CA PHE A 111 -6.59 -14.63 5.35
C PHE A 111 -7.30 -15.29 6.54
N ASP A 112 -8.41 -14.72 6.97
CA ASP A 112 -9.27 -15.28 7.99
C ASP A 112 -10.26 -16.25 7.32
N VAL A 113 -9.97 -17.54 7.39
CA VAL A 113 -10.79 -18.61 6.78
C VAL A 113 -12.19 -18.65 7.39
N LYS A 114 -12.32 -18.43 8.71
CA LYS A 114 -13.62 -18.50 9.40
C LYS A 114 -14.54 -17.37 8.98
N LYS A 115 -14.01 -16.17 8.83
CA LYS A 115 -14.76 -14.97 8.44
C LYS A 115 -14.80 -14.74 6.93
N ASN A 116 -13.98 -15.47 6.17
CA ASN A 116 -13.80 -15.29 4.73
C ASN A 116 -13.39 -13.83 4.39
N ILE A 117 -12.38 -13.35 5.11
CA ILE A 117 -11.87 -11.98 5.00
C ILE A 117 -10.37 -12.04 4.67
N ALA A 118 -9.97 -11.30 3.62
CA ALA A 118 -8.57 -11.05 3.30
C ALA A 118 -8.14 -9.69 3.86
N LYS A 119 -6.95 -9.64 4.49
CA LYS A 119 -6.34 -8.41 5.02
C LYS A 119 -5.15 -8.01 4.18
N PHE A 120 -5.06 -6.72 3.89
CA PHE A 120 -4.02 -6.10 3.08
C PHE A 120 -3.39 -4.91 3.78
N GLU A 121 -2.15 -4.63 3.42
CA GLU A 121 -1.49 -3.35 3.68
C GLU A 121 -1.31 -2.61 2.37
N LEU A 122 -1.64 -1.33 2.39
CA LEU A 122 -1.49 -0.41 1.27
C LEU A 122 -0.37 0.58 1.57
N TYR A 123 0.58 0.70 0.66
CA TYR A 123 1.70 1.64 0.73
C TYR A 123 1.72 2.53 -0.50
N LEU A 124 2.03 3.80 -0.30
CA LEU A 124 2.33 4.73 -1.39
C LEU A 124 3.83 5.00 -1.42
N SER A 125 4.45 4.83 -2.59
CA SER A 125 5.80 5.29 -2.87
C SER A 125 5.75 6.47 -3.82
N ASP A 126 6.07 7.66 -3.30
CA ASP A 126 6.08 8.93 -4.04
C ASP A 126 7.16 9.85 -3.48
N ASP A 127 8.34 9.84 -4.07
CA ASP A 127 9.50 10.62 -3.61
C ASP A 127 9.28 12.14 -3.67
N LYS A 128 8.34 12.60 -4.49
CA LYS A 128 8.04 14.02 -4.69
C LYS A 128 6.86 14.52 -3.85
N GLU A 129 6.24 13.66 -3.04
CA GLU A 129 5.08 13.98 -2.19
C GLU A 129 3.92 14.70 -2.91
N GLN A 130 3.71 14.39 -4.19
CA GLN A 130 2.71 15.04 -5.04
C GLN A 130 1.39 14.29 -5.13
N ILE A 131 1.38 13.02 -4.70
CA ILE A 131 0.22 12.14 -4.82
C ILE A 131 -0.50 12.04 -3.49
N ARG A 132 -1.83 12.16 -3.54
CA ARG A 132 -2.72 11.95 -2.40
C ARG A 132 -3.65 10.79 -2.69
N LEU A 133 -3.77 9.88 -1.72
CA LEU A 133 -4.70 8.77 -1.76
C LEU A 133 -5.88 9.05 -0.85
N GLU A 134 -7.09 8.88 -1.37
CA GLU A 134 -8.32 8.94 -0.58
C GLU A 134 -9.12 7.66 -0.76
N ILE A 135 -9.46 7.00 0.33
CA ILE A 135 -10.38 5.87 0.28
C ILE A 135 -11.78 6.39 0.03
N ALA A 136 -12.39 6.01 -1.08
CA ALA A 136 -13.76 6.33 -1.38
C ALA A 136 -14.67 5.67 -0.33
N LYS A 137 -15.45 6.48 0.39
CA LYS A 137 -16.47 5.97 1.30
C LYS A 137 -17.54 5.26 0.47
N ASN A 138 -17.82 4.00 0.76
CA ASN A 138 -18.96 3.33 0.21
C ASN A 138 -20.20 4.12 0.67
N LYS A 139 -20.92 4.76 -0.26
CA LYS A 139 -22.26 5.26 0.03
C LYS A 139 -23.09 4.04 0.37
N GLN A 140 -23.36 3.80 1.66
CA GLN A 140 -24.42 2.88 2.05
C GLN A 140 -25.70 3.41 1.38
N LYS A 141 -26.25 2.66 0.42
CA LYS A 141 -27.61 2.85 -0.03
C LYS A 141 -28.49 2.54 1.18
N THR A 142 -28.87 3.56 1.91
CA THR A 142 -30.03 3.49 2.81
C THR A 142 -31.23 3.16 1.93
N ARG A 143 -31.73 1.95 2.03
CA ARG A 143 -33.05 1.57 1.54
C ARG A 143 -34.10 1.97 2.57
#